data_774ebf410008138f98813c7951afa0e0
#
_entry.id   774ebf410008138f98813c7951afa0e0
#
_cell.length_a   1.000
_cell.length_b   1.000
_cell.length_c   1.000
_cell.angle_alpha   90.00
_cell.angle_beta   90.00
_cell.angle_gamma   90.00
#
_symmetry.space_group_name_H-M   'P 1'
#
loop_
_entity.id
_entity.type
_entity.pdbx_description
1 polymer ?
#
loop_
_entity_poly.entity_id
_entity_poly.type
_entity_poly.pdbx_seq_one_letter_code
_entity_poly.pdbx_strand_id
1 'polypeptide(L)'
;GDRLATEGHRVASRDIEKVFATDHHSLMAISGAAGPSIEMARILSVELEHYEKLEGQALGLEGKANKLSQMIRQNLPAAMQGLVVVPVFAGYDTRRSRGRLWKFDITGGRYEETQFEATGSGGLYARESLKASWREDLDRSDALVAATRALTSAADRRKRAADQSGHEL
;
A
#
# COMPACT_ATOMS: atom_id res chain seq x y z
N GLY A 1 2.38 -5.37 5.85
CA GLY A 1 3.43 -5.26 4.85
C GLY A 1 4.69 -5.98 5.29
N ASP A 2 5.53 -6.40 4.33
CA ASP A 2 6.88 -6.84 4.66
C ASP A 2 7.75 -5.63 5.06
N ARG A 3 8.94 -5.88 5.62
CA ARG A 3 9.86 -4.81 6.04
C ARG A 3 11.11 -4.72 5.15
N LEU A 4 11.12 -5.40 4.02
CA LEU A 4 12.26 -5.47 3.13
C LEU A 4 12.25 -4.35 2.09
N ALA A 5 13.28 -3.51 2.08
CA ALA A 5 13.55 -2.60 0.97
C ALA A 5 14.73 -3.12 0.13
N THR A 6 14.58 -3.04 -1.18
CA THR A 6 15.62 -3.43 -2.14
C THR A 6 15.98 -2.24 -3.01
N GLU A 7 17.26 -2.12 -3.34
CA GLU A 7 17.78 -1.18 -4.32
C GLU A 7 18.38 -2.00 -5.48
N GLY A 8 17.64 -2.08 -6.58
CA GLY A 8 17.95 -3.03 -7.65
C GLY A 8 17.91 -4.47 -7.13
N HIS A 9 19.03 -5.18 -7.22
CA HIS A 9 19.17 -6.56 -6.73
C HIS A 9 19.69 -6.68 -5.29
N ARG A 10 20.01 -5.55 -4.64
CA ARG A 10 20.55 -5.53 -3.27
C ARG A 10 19.47 -5.24 -2.24
N VAL A 11 19.60 -5.85 -1.06
CA VAL A 11 18.79 -5.49 0.10
C VAL A 11 19.34 -4.21 0.72
N ALA A 12 18.60 -3.11 0.59
CA ALA A 12 18.98 -1.82 1.16
C ALA A 12 18.66 -1.73 2.65
N SER A 13 17.52 -2.29 3.07
CA SER A 13 17.12 -2.36 4.48
C SER A 13 16.21 -3.55 4.73
N ARG A 14 16.26 -4.10 5.95
CA ARG A 14 15.40 -5.19 6.42
C ARG A 14 14.35 -4.74 7.43
N ASP A 15 14.29 -3.44 7.73
CA ASP A 15 13.41 -2.90 8.76
C ASP A 15 12.78 -1.56 8.33
N ILE A 16 12.16 -1.54 7.17
CA ILE A 16 11.38 -0.39 6.72
C ILE A 16 9.91 -0.62 7.01
N GLU A 17 9.29 0.33 7.69
CA GLU A 17 7.84 0.37 7.81
C GLU A 17 7.22 0.69 6.45
N LYS A 18 6.21 -0.08 6.05
CA LYS A 18 5.51 0.06 4.77
C LYS A 18 4.01 0.28 4.90
N VAL A 19 3.48 0.28 6.10
CA VAL A 19 2.07 0.54 6.39
C VAL A 19 1.98 1.64 7.42
N PHE A 20 1.42 2.76 7.04
CA PHE A 20 1.31 3.97 7.87
C PHE A 20 -0.16 4.25 8.19
N ALA A 21 -0.48 4.45 9.45
CA ALA A 21 -1.74 5.07 9.81
C ALA A 21 -1.72 6.52 9.31
N THR A 22 -2.71 6.92 8.54
CA THR A 22 -2.85 8.29 8.03
C THR A 22 -3.76 9.12 8.93
N ASP A 23 -4.70 8.45 9.61
CA ASP A 23 -5.47 8.96 10.74
C ASP A 23 -6.10 7.79 11.52
N HIS A 24 -7.11 8.07 12.39
CA HIS A 24 -7.77 7.06 13.22
C HIS A 24 -8.53 5.98 12.42
N HIS A 25 -8.94 6.27 11.19
CA HIS A 25 -9.81 5.41 10.39
C HIS A 25 -9.21 5.01 9.03
N SER A 26 -7.97 5.42 8.74
CA SER A 26 -7.34 5.13 7.45
C SER A 26 -5.85 4.84 7.54
N LEU A 27 -5.36 4.09 6.57
CA LEU A 27 -3.96 3.71 6.46
C LEU A 27 -3.51 3.70 4.99
N MET A 28 -2.22 3.88 4.79
CA MET A 28 -1.55 3.82 3.49
C MET A 28 -0.44 2.77 3.54
N ALA A 29 -0.52 1.79 2.65
CA ALA A 29 0.58 0.86 2.41
C ALA A 29 1.38 1.35 1.20
N ILE A 30 2.71 1.40 1.36
CA ILE A 30 3.61 1.97 0.33
C ILE A 30 4.30 0.90 -0.50
N SER A 31 4.51 1.22 -1.78
CA SER A 31 5.42 0.51 -2.68
C SER A 31 6.05 1.49 -3.68
N GLY A 32 7.15 1.06 -4.30
CA GLY A 32 7.96 1.91 -5.17
C GLY A 32 9.16 2.51 -4.43
N ALA A 33 9.52 3.75 -4.74
CA ALA A 33 10.63 4.45 -4.10
C ALA A 33 10.33 4.76 -2.63
N ALA A 34 11.11 4.17 -1.72
CA ALA A 34 10.83 4.22 -0.29
C ALA A 34 10.79 5.65 0.28
N GLY A 35 11.79 6.48 -0.02
CA GLY A 35 11.88 7.86 0.45
C GLY A 35 10.64 8.69 0.11
N PRO A 36 10.33 8.91 -1.16
CA PRO A 36 9.14 9.64 -1.58
C PRO A 36 7.83 9.05 -1.06
N SER A 37 7.74 7.72 -0.96
CA SER A 37 6.54 7.06 -0.46
C SER A 37 6.30 7.32 1.03
N ILE A 38 7.34 7.25 1.85
CA ILE A 38 7.28 7.54 3.29
C ILE A 38 6.95 9.02 3.53
N GLU A 39 7.58 9.91 2.78
CA GLU A 39 7.32 11.34 2.85
C GLU A 39 5.86 11.65 2.49
N MET A 40 5.36 11.06 1.41
CA MET A 40 3.96 11.22 0.99
C MET A 40 2.98 10.74 2.07
N ALA A 41 3.25 9.62 2.74
CA ALA A 41 2.41 9.12 3.82
C ALA A 41 2.39 10.09 5.02
N ARG A 42 3.53 10.66 5.38
CA ARG A 42 3.65 11.65 6.45
C ARG A 42 2.93 12.96 6.11
N ILE A 43 3.13 13.48 4.90
CA ILE A 43 2.46 14.71 4.46
C ILE A 43 0.95 14.50 4.45
N LEU A 44 0.47 13.36 3.93
CA LEU A 44 -0.96 13.04 3.96
C LEU A 44 -1.52 13.06 5.38
N SER A 45 -0.84 12.42 6.33
CA SER A 45 -1.28 12.40 7.74
C SER A 45 -1.37 13.80 8.33
N VAL A 46 -0.36 14.65 8.09
CA VAL A 46 -0.34 16.04 8.57
C VAL A 46 -1.45 16.88 7.93
N GLU A 47 -1.70 16.73 6.64
CA GLU A 47 -2.76 17.45 5.95
C GLU A 47 -4.17 17.02 6.40
N LEU A 48 -4.37 15.74 6.69
CA LEU A 48 -5.64 15.24 7.23
C LEU A 48 -5.89 15.75 8.64
N GLU A 49 -4.87 15.76 9.50
CA GLU A 49 -4.96 16.33 10.86
C GLU A 49 -5.23 17.84 10.80
N HIS A 50 -4.56 18.56 9.91
CA HIS A 50 -4.77 19.99 9.72
C HIS A 50 -6.19 20.30 9.24
N TYR A 51 -6.70 19.54 8.27
CA TYR A 51 -8.08 19.65 7.80
C TYR A 51 -9.07 19.47 8.95
N GLU A 52 -8.90 18.43 9.76
CA GLU A 52 -9.80 18.13 10.89
C GLU A 52 -9.79 19.26 11.92
N LYS A 53 -8.63 19.85 12.21
CA LYS A 53 -8.51 21.00 13.14
C LYS A 53 -9.20 22.25 12.60
N LEU A 54 -9.15 22.51 11.31
CA LEU A 54 -9.78 23.68 10.69
C LEU A 54 -11.30 23.51 10.55
N GLU A 55 -11.74 22.34 10.11
CA GLU A 55 -13.15 22.09 9.78
C GLU A 55 -13.97 21.56 10.99
N GLY A 56 -13.31 21.20 12.09
CA GLY A 56 -13.94 20.60 13.27
C GLY A 56 -14.46 19.17 13.05
N GLN A 57 -14.15 18.58 11.87
CA GLN A 57 -14.53 17.21 11.53
C GLN A 57 -13.52 16.59 10.57
N ALA A 58 -13.34 15.27 10.67
CA ALA A 58 -12.45 14.53 9.79
C ALA A 58 -12.94 14.53 8.33
N LEU A 59 -12.00 14.62 7.39
CA LEU A 59 -12.29 14.45 5.97
C LEU A 59 -12.88 13.06 5.72
N GLY A 60 -13.94 12.96 4.91
CA GLY A 60 -14.54 11.68 4.56
C GLY A 60 -13.55 10.78 3.80
N LEU A 61 -13.68 9.46 3.96
CA LEU A 61 -12.70 8.50 3.47
C LEU A 61 -12.41 8.63 1.97
N GLU A 62 -13.44 8.91 1.16
CA GLU A 62 -13.27 9.16 -0.27
C GLU A 62 -12.51 10.47 -0.56
N GLY A 63 -12.72 11.50 0.26
CA GLY A 63 -11.95 12.74 0.19
C GLY A 63 -10.47 12.53 0.48
N LYS A 64 -10.14 11.67 1.45
CA LYS A 64 -8.76 11.27 1.76
C LYS A 64 -8.11 10.54 0.57
N ALA A 65 -8.83 9.60 -0.05
CA ALA A 65 -8.36 8.91 -1.25
C ALA A 65 -8.17 9.88 -2.43
N ASN A 66 -9.05 10.87 -2.61
CA ASN A 66 -8.88 11.94 -3.60
C ASN A 66 -7.64 12.80 -3.32
N LYS A 67 -7.39 13.13 -2.06
CA LYS A 67 -6.20 13.89 -1.66
C LYS A 67 -4.92 13.13 -2.02
N LEU A 68 -4.86 11.84 -1.70
CA LEU A 68 -3.74 10.99 -2.09
C LEU A 68 -3.57 10.91 -3.61
N SER A 69 -4.65 10.78 -4.37
CA SER A 69 -4.64 10.85 -5.84
C SER A 69 -3.96 12.12 -6.36
N GLN A 70 -4.29 13.28 -5.79
CA GLN A 70 -3.67 14.56 -6.16
C GLN A 70 -2.18 14.58 -5.84
N MET A 71 -1.77 14.08 -4.67
CA MET A 71 -0.36 14.01 -4.27
C MET A 71 0.45 13.11 -5.21
N ILE A 72 -0.09 11.95 -5.61
CA ILE A 72 0.55 11.05 -6.58
C ILE A 72 0.69 11.75 -7.93
N ARG A 73 -0.33 12.46 -8.39
CA ARG A 73 -0.27 13.23 -9.64
C ARG A 73 0.80 14.33 -9.60
N GLN A 74 0.95 15.00 -8.47
CA GLN A 74 2.01 15.99 -8.27
C GLN A 74 3.40 15.36 -8.27
N ASN A 75 3.53 14.09 -7.87
CA ASN A 75 4.78 13.33 -7.92
C ASN A 75 5.14 12.82 -9.34
N LEU A 76 4.29 12.99 -10.34
CA LEU A 76 4.52 12.45 -11.68
C LEU A 76 5.87 12.86 -12.29
N PRO A 77 6.36 14.11 -12.18
CA PRO A 77 7.68 14.47 -12.70
C PRO A 77 8.82 13.68 -12.04
N ALA A 78 8.73 13.40 -10.74
CA ALA A 78 9.70 12.56 -10.04
C ALA A 78 9.55 11.07 -10.40
N ALA A 79 8.32 10.61 -10.59
CA ALA A 79 8.05 9.24 -11.04
C ALA A 79 8.63 8.95 -12.43
N MET A 80 8.61 9.93 -13.33
CA MET A 80 9.26 9.83 -14.65
C MET A 80 10.79 9.73 -14.56
N GLN A 81 11.39 10.09 -13.44
CA GLN A 81 12.81 9.92 -13.11
C GLN A 81 13.07 8.65 -12.28
N GLY A 82 12.09 7.75 -12.14
CA GLY A 82 12.22 6.50 -11.40
C GLY A 82 11.77 6.56 -9.94
N LEU A 83 11.39 7.74 -9.41
CA LEU A 83 10.90 7.90 -8.03
C LEU A 83 9.39 7.61 -7.95
N VAL A 84 9.02 6.42 -8.36
CA VAL A 84 7.63 5.96 -8.45
C VAL A 84 7.05 5.71 -7.07
N VAL A 85 5.82 6.20 -6.84
CA VAL A 85 5.01 5.92 -5.64
C VAL A 85 3.69 5.29 -6.10
N VAL A 86 3.44 4.05 -5.69
CA VAL A 86 2.22 3.29 -6.03
C VAL A 86 1.64 2.70 -4.74
N PRO A 87 0.89 3.49 -3.97
CA PRO A 87 0.35 3.05 -2.70
C PRO A 87 -0.94 2.24 -2.86
N VAL A 88 -1.28 1.54 -1.77
CA VAL A 88 -2.63 1.07 -1.49
C VAL A 88 -3.15 1.88 -0.30
N PHE A 89 -4.35 2.40 -0.41
CA PHE A 89 -5.02 3.16 0.64
C PHE A 89 -6.27 2.42 1.09
N ALA A 90 -6.43 2.26 2.38
CA ALA A 90 -7.59 1.59 2.97
C ALA A 90 -8.09 2.34 4.20
N GLY A 91 -9.37 2.20 4.48
CA GLY A 91 -9.93 2.77 5.69
C GLY A 91 -11.35 2.31 5.95
N TYR A 92 -11.86 2.70 7.12
CA TYR A 92 -13.24 2.48 7.50
C TYR A 92 -14.06 3.72 7.20
N ASP A 93 -15.04 3.59 6.30
CA ASP A 93 -15.99 4.67 5.99
C ASP A 93 -17.09 4.68 7.04
N THR A 94 -16.98 5.59 8.01
CA THR A 94 -17.93 5.72 9.12
C THR A 94 -19.33 6.11 8.67
N ARG A 95 -19.46 6.79 7.52
CA ARG A 95 -20.77 7.18 6.96
C ARG A 95 -21.49 6.01 6.31
N ARG A 96 -20.72 5.08 5.71
CA ARG A 96 -21.23 3.89 5.03
C ARG A 96 -21.11 2.63 5.88
N SER A 97 -20.50 2.72 7.05
CA SER A 97 -20.26 1.61 7.99
C SER A 97 -19.59 0.40 7.35
N ARG A 98 -18.58 0.66 6.49
CA ARG A 98 -17.84 -0.41 5.81
C ARG A 98 -16.37 -0.07 5.56
N GLY A 99 -15.54 -1.09 5.46
CA GLY A 99 -14.17 -0.97 4.96
C GLY A 99 -14.16 -0.66 3.46
N ARG A 100 -13.24 0.18 3.03
CA ARG A 100 -13.01 0.49 1.62
C ARG A 100 -11.52 0.50 1.32
N LEU A 101 -11.16 0.15 0.08
CA LEU A 101 -9.79 -0.08 -0.37
C LEU A 101 -9.61 0.52 -1.77
N TRP A 102 -8.49 1.21 -1.99
CA TRP A 102 -8.13 1.75 -3.31
C TRP A 102 -6.69 1.44 -3.66
N LYS A 103 -6.48 1.16 -4.92
CA LYS A 103 -5.16 1.21 -5.57
C LYS A 103 -5.04 2.46 -6.40
N PHE A 104 -3.80 2.82 -6.70
CA PHE A 104 -3.47 3.99 -7.51
C PHE A 104 -2.47 3.63 -8.59
N ASP A 105 -2.51 4.33 -9.71
CA ASP A 105 -1.44 4.32 -10.70
C ASP A 105 -0.53 5.56 -10.55
N ILE A 106 0.55 5.59 -11.30
CA ILE A 106 1.56 6.66 -11.23
C ILE A 106 1.05 8.02 -11.67
N THR A 107 -0.07 8.09 -12.38
CA THR A 107 -0.70 9.33 -12.85
C THR A 107 -1.71 9.90 -11.85
N GLY A 108 -1.91 9.22 -10.72
CA GLY A 108 -2.92 9.55 -9.74
C GLY A 108 -4.31 8.98 -10.06
N GLY A 109 -4.41 8.05 -11.01
CA GLY A 109 -5.63 7.26 -11.22
C GLY A 109 -5.98 6.49 -9.96
N ARG A 110 -7.23 6.55 -9.53
CA ARG A 110 -7.74 5.94 -8.31
C ARG A 110 -8.79 4.88 -8.63
N TYR A 111 -8.58 3.66 -8.17
CA TYR A 111 -9.45 2.51 -8.44
C TYR A 111 -9.86 1.85 -7.13
N GLU A 112 -11.17 1.82 -6.85
CA GLU A 112 -11.71 1.13 -5.69
C GLU A 112 -11.70 -0.38 -5.93
N GLU A 113 -11.14 -1.12 -4.98
CA GLU A 113 -11.11 -2.57 -4.99
C GLU A 113 -12.11 -3.11 -3.97
N THR A 114 -12.91 -4.08 -4.39
CA THR A 114 -14.00 -4.62 -3.56
C THR A 114 -13.59 -5.83 -2.74
N GLN A 115 -12.47 -6.45 -3.07
CA GLN A 115 -12.04 -7.70 -2.45
C GLN A 115 -10.72 -7.55 -1.70
N PHE A 116 -9.63 -7.46 -2.44
CA PHE A 116 -8.28 -7.37 -1.88
C PHE A 116 -7.35 -6.68 -2.88
N GLU A 117 -6.23 -6.19 -2.38
CA GLU A 117 -5.16 -5.66 -3.21
C GLU A 117 -3.79 -6.01 -2.62
N ALA A 118 -2.81 -6.16 -3.48
CA ALA A 118 -1.41 -6.30 -3.11
C ALA A 118 -0.53 -5.53 -4.11
N THR A 119 0.46 -4.84 -3.60
CA THR A 119 1.39 -4.01 -4.37
C THR A 119 2.84 -4.37 -4.06
N GLY A 120 3.77 -3.87 -4.87
CA GLY A 120 5.21 -4.12 -4.74
C GLY A 120 5.68 -5.32 -5.55
N SER A 121 6.98 -5.64 -5.46
CA SER A 121 7.64 -6.67 -6.27
C SER A 121 7.08 -8.09 -6.08
N GLY A 122 6.51 -8.39 -4.92
CA GLY A 122 5.83 -9.65 -4.61
C GLY A 122 4.31 -9.63 -4.81
N GLY A 123 3.76 -8.49 -5.27
CA GLY A 123 2.32 -8.25 -5.35
C GLY A 123 1.56 -9.31 -6.14
N LEU A 124 2.12 -9.78 -7.27
CA LEU A 124 1.51 -10.82 -8.09
C LEU A 124 1.27 -12.11 -7.28
N TYR A 125 2.27 -12.60 -6.57
CA TYR A 125 2.18 -13.83 -5.78
C TYR A 125 1.27 -13.66 -4.56
N ALA A 126 1.32 -12.49 -3.93
CA ALA A 126 0.42 -12.15 -2.83
C ALA A 126 -1.05 -12.15 -3.30
N ARG A 127 -1.35 -11.58 -4.47
CA ARG A 127 -2.70 -11.58 -5.06
C ARG A 127 -3.19 -12.98 -5.37
N GLU A 128 -2.36 -13.84 -5.94
CA GLU A 128 -2.73 -15.24 -6.20
C GLU A 128 -3.07 -15.99 -4.90
N SER A 129 -2.29 -15.78 -3.83
CA SER A 129 -2.58 -16.35 -2.52
C SER A 129 -3.89 -15.80 -1.92
N LEU A 130 -4.11 -14.48 -2.03
CA LEU A 130 -5.35 -13.86 -1.57
C LEU A 130 -6.57 -14.36 -2.34
N LYS A 131 -6.46 -14.49 -3.67
CA LYS A 131 -7.53 -15.03 -4.52
C LYS A 131 -7.99 -16.41 -4.10
N ALA A 132 -7.08 -17.25 -3.61
CA ALA A 132 -7.40 -18.59 -3.12
C ALA A 132 -8.02 -18.62 -1.72
N SER A 133 -7.79 -17.60 -0.89
CA SER A 133 -8.18 -17.56 0.53
C SER A 133 -9.25 -16.52 0.87
N TRP A 134 -9.50 -15.57 -0.02
CA TRP A 134 -10.47 -14.50 0.22
C TRP A 134 -11.93 -15.01 0.15
N ARG A 135 -12.74 -14.52 1.09
CA ARG A 135 -14.20 -14.69 1.13
C ARG A 135 -14.82 -13.38 1.61
N GLU A 136 -16.05 -13.11 1.22
CA GLU A 136 -16.72 -11.83 1.49
C GLU A 136 -16.83 -11.54 3.00
N ASP A 137 -17.13 -12.50 3.81
CA ASP A 137 -17.36 -12.33 5.26
C ASP A 137 -16.21 -12.86 6.12
N LEU A 138 -14.95 -12.61 5.70
CA LEU A 138 -13.79 -12.92 6.54
C LEU A 138 -13.82 -12.10 7.81
N ASP A 139 -13.78 -12.77 8.96
CA ASP A 139 -13.53 -12.09 10.22
C ASP A 139 -12.09 -11.55 10.30
N ARG A 140 -11.81 -10.76 11.34
CA ARG A 140 -10.48 -10.16 11.54
C ARG A 140 -9.37 -11.21 11.62
N SER A 141 -9.61 -12.33 12.28
CA SER A 141 -8.63 -13.38 12.48
C SER A 141 -8.30 -14.08 11.16
N ASP A 142 -9.33 -14.46 10.41
CA ASP A 142 -9.20 -15.11 9.11
C ASP A 142 -8.55 -14.17 8.08
N ALA A 143 -8.90 -12.89 8.09
CA ALA A 143 -8.29 -11.87 7.24
C ALA A 143 -6.78 -11.71 7.53
N LEU A 144 -6.39 -11.72 8.81
CA LEU A 144 -4.97 -11.68 9.21
C LEU A 144 -4.22 -12.93 8.74
N VAL A 145 -4.82 -14.10 8.85
CA VAL A 145 -4.23 -15.36 8.36
C VAL A 145 -4.06 -15.32 6.85
N ALA A 146 -5.08 -14.88 6.10
CA ALA A 146 -5.02 -14.76 4.66
C ALA A 146 -3.92 -13.76 4.22
N ALA A 147 -3.85 -12.59 4.85
CA ALA A 147 -2.82 -11.59 4.57
C ALA A 147 -1.40 -12.09 4.90
N THR A 148 -1.23 -12.80 6.02
CA THR A 148 0.07 -13.37 6.41
C THR A 148 0.52 -14.44 5.42
N ARG A 149 -0.37 -15.35 5.01
CA ARG A 149 -0.08 -16.36 3.97
C ARG A 149 0.32 -15.71 2.65
N ALA A 150 -0.36 -14.64 2.25
CA ALA A 150 -0.04 -13.91 1.03
C ALA A 150 1.37 -13.31 1.07
N LEU A 151 1.76 -12.70 2.19
CA LEU A 151 3.10 -12.14 2.37
C LEU A 151 4.17 -13.23 2.39
N THR A 152 3.91 -14.36 3.04
CA THR A 152 4.82 -15.53 3.06
C THR A 152 5.00 -16.10 1.67
N SER A 153 3.91 -16.30 0.93
CA SER A 153 3.96 -16.78 -0.47
C SER A 153 4.81 -15.86 -1.37
N ALA A 154 4.65 -14.55 -1.22
CA ALA A 154 5.45 -13.57 -1.96
C ALA A 154 6.93 -13.63 -1.60
N ALA A 155 7.27 -13.83 -0.31
CA ALA A 155 8.64 -13.93 0.17
C ALA A 155 9.34 -15.21 -0.34
N ASP A 156 8.66 -16.36 -0.30
CA ASP A 156 9.20 -17.66 -0.72
C ASP A 156 9.48 -17.70 -2.23
N ARG A 157 8.57 -17.15 -3.03
CA ARG A 157 8.77 -17.06 -4.49
C ARG A 157 9.95 -16.16 -4.85
N ARG A 158 10.12 -15.06 -4.14
CA ARG A 158 11.24 -14.15 -4.35
C ARG A 158 12.59 -14.80 -4.00
N LYS A 159 12.66 -15.59 -2.91
CA LYS A 159 13.84 -16.39 -2.56
C LYS A 159 14.19 -17.38 -3.67
N ARG A 160 13.22 -18.15 -4.14
CA ARG A 160 13.45 -19.14 -5.22
C ARG A 160 13.93 -18.48 -6.51
N ALA A 161 13.41 -17.32 -6.89
CA ALA A 161 13.85 -16.58 -8.07
C ALA A 161 15.30 -16.09 -7.93
N ALA A 162 15.71 -15.64 -6.73
CA ALA A 162 17.08 -15.25 -6.43
C ALA A 162 18.06 -16.43 -6.48
N ASP A 163 17.66 -17.60 -5.96
CA ASP A 163 18.47 -18.80 -5.96
C ASP A 163 18.70 -19.35 -7.39
N GLN A 164 17.70 -19.23 -8.27
CA GLN A 164 17.80 -19.64 -9.67
C GLN A 164 18.72 -18.72 -10.48
N SER A 165 18.70 -17.41 -10.24
CA SER A 165 19.59 -16.46 -10.92
C SER A 165 21.04 -16.50 -10.42
N GLY A 166 21.31 -17.06 -9.26
CA GLY A 166 22.66 -17.26 -8.71
C GLY A 166 23.39 -18.51 -9.21
N HIS A 167 22.75 -19.38 -10.00
CA HIS A 167 23.34 -20.61 -10.55
C HIS A 167 23.75 -20.45 -12.03
N GLU A 168 23.58 -19.29 -12.64
CA GLU A 168 23.97 -19.00 -14.03
C GLU A 168 25.28 -18.18 -14.15
N LEU A 169 26.20 -18.27 -13.18
CA LEU A 169 27.54 -17.66 -13.27
C LEU A 169 28.63 -18.74 -13.14
#